data_d0e7f36cd99e8774a69315c31de15348
#
_entry.id   d0e7f36cd99e8774a69315c31de15348
#
_cell.length_a   1.000
_cell.length_b   1.000
_cell.length_c   1.000
_cell.angle_alpha   90.00
_cell.angle_beta   90.00
_cell.angle_gamma   90.00
#
_symmetry.space_group_name_H-M   'P 1'
#
loop_
_entity.id
_entity.type
_entity.pdbx_description
1 polymer ?
#
loop_
_entity_poly.entity_id
_entity_poly.type
_entity_poly.pdbx_seq_one_letter_code
_entity_poly.pdbx_strand_id
1 'polypeptide(L)'
;MGKPSLSNRPSSYRSTTVDSIDELRTPVDGAEADIVQIGSGRLTGRMVRATVGEVAFSRASFSVPIRASGIFSRTRLTIGALLAGDGTLKAWCGSVAPGDILVIPPGFDHHSVYFGPAAFAGLSIDCIEFALLCGEGGPLSDPDFWTRRHHFRPKDPRAATDIDQRLQAVFADLAKREALAPSSADYLRRCVIEAFARHLSGATKLAASTPVAPALKIVKEAENYVNQQPHRAVHISELCSYLKISRRTLHRCFEDTLGMGPCTFLRHKRLCFVHSALRRSDPGKTLVTDIATEFGFIELGRFSQQYRGLFGEYPHETLGR
;
A
#
# COMPACT_ATOMS: atom_id res chain seq x y z
N MET A 1 8.43 35.32 -19.98
CA MET A 1 8.67 33.91 -19.65
C MET A 1 7.34 33.19 -19.67
N GLY A 2 7.11 32.33 -20.68
CA GLY A 2 5.83 31.66 -20.92
C GLY A 2 5.53 30.66 -19.80
N LYS A 3 4.30 30.67 -19.29
CA LYS A 3 3.77 29.60 -18.42
C LYS A 3 3.90 28.28 -19.18
N PRO A 4 4.43 27.21 -18.56
CA PRO A 4 4.40 25.89 -19.20
C PRO A 4 2.94 25.51 -19.43
N SER A 5 2.62 25.09 -20.64
CA SER A 5 1.29 24.61 -21.03
C SER A 5 0.94 23.43 -20.13
N LEU A 6 -0.12 23.57 -19.36
CA LEU A 6 -0.73 22.50 -18.58
C LEU A 6 -1.02 21.34 -19.53
N SER A 7 -0.32 20.24 -19.33
CA SER A 7 -0.46 19.01 -20.12
C SER A 7 -1.91 18.57 -20.11
N ASN A 8 -2.48 18.37 -21.30
CA ASN A 8 -3.86 17.95 -21.53
C ASN A 8 -3.99 16.43 -21.29
N ARG A 9 -3.54 15.92 -20.12
CA ARG A 9 -3.77 14.53 -19.76
C ARG A 9 -5.24 14.35 -19.40
N PRO A 10 -5.90 13.33 -19.96
CA PRO A 10 -7.29 13.06 -19.67
C PRO A 10 -7.49 12.69 -18.18
N SER A 11 -8.63 13.06 -17.65
CA SER A 11 -9.06 12.56 -16.34
C SER A 11 -9.39 11.07 -16.44
N SER A 12 -9.12 10.31 -15.39
CA SER A 12 -9.52 8.92 -15.29
C SER A 12 -10.22 8.66 -13.96
N TYR A 13 -11.16 7.72 -13.98
CA TYR A 13 -11.84 7.23 -12.79
C TYR A 13 -12.03 5.72 -12.92
N ARG A 14 -11.68 4.98 -11.86
CA ARG A 14 -11.90 3.53 -11.79
C ARG A 14 -12.29 3.13 -10.36
N SER A 15 -13.38 2.41 -10.24
CA SER A 15 -13.79 1.76 -9.00
C SER A 15 -13.73 0.24 -9.19
N THR A 16 -13.06 -0.45 -8.28
CA THR A 16 -12.84 -1.91 -8.33
C THR A 16 -13.18 -2.50 -6.97
N THR A 17 -13.93 -3.59 -6.95
CA THR A 17 -14.06 -4.44 -5.78
C THR A 17 -12.72 -5.12 -5.52
N VAL A 18 -12.31 -5.18 -4.26
CA VAL A 18 -11.08 -5.84 -3.84
C VAL A 18 -11.47 -7.20 -3.27
N ASP A 19 -11.15 -8.25 -3.98
CA ASP A 19 -11.27 -9.65 -3.54
C ASP A 19 -9.94 -10.41 -3.64
N SER A 20 -8.87 -9.72 -4.06
CA SER A 20 -7.50 -10.19 -4.11
C SER A 20 -6.51 -9.08 -3.75
N ILE A 21 -5.38 -9.48 -3.20
CA ILE A 21 -4.25 -8.56 -2.96
C ILE A 21 -3.73 -7.90 -4.24
N ASP A 22 -3.94 -8.52 -5.40
CA ASP A 22 -3.49 -7.99 -6.68
C ASP A 22 -4.21 -6.68 -7.05
N GLU A 23 -5.48 -6.49 -6.65
CA GLU A 23 -6.19 -5.23 -6.85
C GLU A 23 -5.61 -4.08 -6.01
N LEU A 24 -4.99 -4.41 -4.86
CA LEU A 24 -4.31 -3.42 -4.02
C LEU A 24 -2.92 -3.06 -4.53
N ARG A 25 -2.25 -3.95 -5.30
CA ARG A 25 -0.89 -3.77 -5.83
C ARG A 25 -0.78 -2.79 -6.97
N THR A 26 -1.82 -2.14 -7.42
CA THR A 26 -1.79 -1.36 -8.66
C THR A 26 -0.69 -0.31 -8.66
N PRO A 27 0.21 -0.34 -9.66
CA PRO A 27 1.31 0.60 -9.77
C PRO A 27 0.80 2.02 -10.03
N VAL A 28 1.40 2.97 -9.32
CA VAL A 28 1.38 4.38 -9.66
C VAL A 28 2.79 4.69 -10.15
N ASP A 29 2.97 5.06 -11.41
CA ASP A 29 4.24 5.50 -12.02
C ASP A 29 5.47 4.66 -11.63
N GLY A 30 5.44 3.36 -11.92
CA GLY A 30 6.57 2.45 -11.63
C GLY A 30 6.66 2.02 -10.16
N ALA A 31 5.58 2.07 -9.42
CA ALA A 31 5.50 1.53 -8.07
C ALA A 31 5.76 0.02 -8.06
N GLU A 32 6.61 -0.40 -7.14
CA GLU A 32 6.94 -1.81 -6.88
C GLU A 32 6.40 -2.20 -5.50
N ALA A 33 5.09 -2.02 -5.28
CA ALA A 33 4.49 -2.38 -4.01
C ALA A 33 4.23 -3.90 -3.94
N ASP A 34 4.81 -4.54 -2.95
CA ASP A 34 4.53 -5.93 -2.59
C ASP A 34 3.51 -5.94 -1.45
N ILE A 35 2.44 -6.71 -1.63
CA ILE A 35 1.39 -6.86 -0.63
C ILE A 35 1.22 -8.33 -0.30
N VAL A 36 1.26 -8.64 0.99
CA VAL A 36 1.10 -9.99 1.52
C VAL A 36 -0.08 -9.98 2.48
N GLN A 37 -1.05 -10.85 2.25
CA GLN A 37 -2.07 -11.12 3.25
C GLN A 37 -1.44 -11.89 4.41
N ILE A 38 -1.53 -11.33 5.61
CA ILE A 38 -0.93 -11.91 6.82
C ILE A 38 -1.97 -12.41 7.82
N GLY A 39 -3.22 -11.99 7.68
CA GLY A 39 -4.34 -12.48 8.49
C GLY A 39 -5.25 -13.41 7.71
N SER A 40 -5.92 -14.31 8.43
CA SER A 40 -6.85 -15.28 7.89
C SER A 40 -8.17 -14.65 7.47
N GLY A 41 -8.80 -15.22 6.45
CA GLY A 41 -10.11 -14.84 5.97
C GLY A 41 -10.11 -14.35 4.53
N ARG A 42 -11.32 -14.27 3.98
CA ARG A 42 -11.49 -13.75 2.61
C ARG A 42 -11.28 -12.25 2.59
N LEU A 43 -10.38 -11.81 1.73
CA LEU A 43 -10.18 -10.39 1.47
C LEU A 43 -11.42 -9.82 0.78
N THR A 44 -11.99 -8.78 1.36
CA THR A 44 -13.06 -7.99 0.75
C THR A 44 -12.75 -6.53 0.95
N GLY A 45 -13.12 -5.71 -0.01
CA GLY A 45 -12.88 -4.28 0.07
C GLY A 45 -13.28 -3.54 -1.19
N ARG A 46 -12.83 -2.30 -1.26
CA ARG A 46 -13.05 -1.44 -2.42
C ARG A 46 -11.82 -0.58 -2.67
N MET A 47 -11.42 -0.44 -3.93
CA MET A 47 -10.40 0.48 -4.39
C MET A 47 -11.02 1.44 -5.39
N VAL A 48 -10.93 2.74 -5.11
CA VAL A 48 -11.29 3.80 -6.05
C VAL A 48 -10.03 4.57 -6.38
N ARG A 49 -9.77 4.77 -7.65
CA ARG A 49 -8.62 5.53 -8.17
C ARG A 49 -9.09 6.53 -9.18
N ALA A 50 -8.46 7.68 -9.19
CA ALA A 50 -8.66 8.68 -10.21
C ALA A 50 -7.38 9.47 -10.48
N THR A 51 -7.32 10.06 -11.68
CA THR A 51 -6.33 11.08 -12.03
C THR A 51 -7.05 12.31 -12.56
N VAL A 52 -6.54 13.46 -12.22
CA VAL A 52 -7.00 14.76 -12.79
C VAL A 52 -5.74 15.57 -13.11
N GLY A 53 -5.44 15.67 -14.39
CA GLY A 53 -4.17 16.19 -14.87
C GLY A 53 -3.01 15.31 -14.38
N GLU A 54 -2.04 15.91 -13.69
CA GLU A 54 -0.87 15.21 -13.13
C GLU A 54 -1.12 14.68 -11.71
N VAL A 55 -2.27 14.91 -11.10
CA VAL A 55 -2.57 14.47 -9.74
C VAL A 55 -3.31 13.14 -9.76
N ALA A 56 -2.73 12.12 -9.16
CA ALA A 56 -3.37 10.83 -8.95
C ALA A 56 -3.80 10.69 -7.47
N PHE A 57 -4.97 10.15 -7.25
CA PHE A 57 -5.48 9.93 -5.90
C PHE A 57 -6.33 8.68 -5.80
N SER A 58 -6.39 8.14 -4.61
CA SER A 58 -7.04 6.87 -4.36
C SER A 58 -7.69 6.82 -2.98
N ARG A 59 -8.68 5.95 -2.87
CA ARG A 59 -9.24 5.49 -1.62
C ARG A 59 -9.34 3.97 -1.66
N ALA A 60 -8.85 3.31 -0.64
CA ALA A 60 -8.98 1.86 -0.53
C ALA A 60 -9.50 1.47 0.85
N SER A 61 -10.20 0.34 0.88
CA SER A 61 -10.56 -0.37 2.10
C SER A 61 -10.35 -1.86 1.90
N PHE A 62 -10.03 -2.56 2.98
CA PHE A 62 -9.85 -4.00 2.99
C PHE A 62 -10.18 -4.59 4.38
N SER A 63 -10.57 -5.87 4.40
CA SER A 63 -11.14 -6.54 5.57
C SER A 63 -10.17 -7.39 6.39
N VAL A 64 -8.96 -7.66 5.90
CA VAL A 64 -8.01 -8.59 6.52
C VAL A 64 -6.66 -7.92 6.78
N PRO A 65 -5.90 -8.40 7.78
CA PRO A 65 -4.52 -7.95 8.00
C PRO A 65 -3.65 -8.15 6.76
N ILE A 66 -2.92 -7.08 6.40
CA ILE A 66 -1.97 -7.09 5.28
C ILE A 66 -0.66 -6.43 5.67
N ARG A 67 0.41 -6.86 5.01
CA ARG A 67 1.68 -6.15 4.95
C ARG A 67 1.83 -5.53 3.57
N ALA A 68 2.19 -4.26 3.53
CA ALA A 68 2.57 -3.56 2.31
C ALA A 68 4.01 -3.06 2.41
N SER A 69 4.81 -3.25 1.36
CA SER A 69 6.20 -2.80 1.28
C SER A 69 6.57 -2.46 -0.15
N GLY A 70 7.58 -1.60 -0.32
CA GLY A 70 8.12 -1.20 -1.62
C GLY A 70 8.04 0.29 -1.89
N ILE A 71 8.34 0.68 -3.13
CA ILE A 71 8.37 2.07 -3.57
C ILE A 71 7.02 2.42 -4.19
N PHE A 72 6.31 3.42 -3.66
CA PHE A 72 5.03 3.85 -4.22
C PHE A 72 5.16 4.68 -5.50
N SER A 73 6.18 5.52 -5.57
CA SER A 73 6.54 6.27 -6.78
C SER A 73 8.03 6.58 -6.77
N ARG A 74 8.67 6.53 -7.94
CA ARG A 74 10.08 6.90 -8.09
C ARG A 74 10.27 8.39 -8.31
N THR A 75 9.23 9.09 -8.75
CA THR A 75 9.32 10.49 -9.22
C THR A 75 8.39 11.45 -8.48
N ARG A 76 7.37 10.92 -7.79
CA ARG A 76 6.30 11.73 -7.19
C ARG A 76 6.22 11.56 -5.68
N LEU A 77 5.82 12.63 -5.01
CA LEU A 77 5.45 12.63 -3.61
C LEU A 77 4.18 11.80 -3.43
N THR A 78 4.18 10.91 -2.43
CA THR A 78 2.97 10.18 -2.00
C THR A 78 2.57 10.66 -0.62
N ILE A 79 1.31 11.08 -0.48
CA ILE A 79 0.73 11.48 0.80
C ILE A 79 -0.39 10.49 1.10
N GLY A 80 -0.27 9.78 2.21
CA GLY A 80 -1.25 8.79 2.67
C GLY A 80 -1.93 9.24 3.95
N ALA A 81 -3.24 9.04 4.07
CA ALA A 81 -3.98 9.23 5.30
C ALA A 81 -4.70 7.94 5.71
N LEU A 82 -4.58 7.54 6.96
CA LEU A 82 -5.38 6.46 7.52
C LEU A 82 -6.78 7.01 7.83
N LEU A 83 -7.80 6.51 7.15
CA LEU A 83 -9.17 6.96 7.30
C LEU A 83 -9.91 6.22 8.43
N ALA A 84 -9.70 4.91 8.51
CA ALA A 84 -10.27 4.05 9.53
C ALA A 84 -9.41 2.80 9.71
N GLY A 85 -9.50 2.17 10.88
CA GLY A 85 -8.84 0.90 11.17
C GLY A 85 -9.27 0.37 12.54
N ASP A 86 -9.61 -0.92 12.58
CA ASP A 86 -9.96 -1.63 13.82
C ASP A 86 -8.73 -2.23 14.51
N GLY A 87 -7.61 -2.22 13.82
CA GLY A 87 -6.33 -2.73 14.30
C GLY A 87 -5.25 -1.66 14.32
N THR A 88 -4.13 -2.01 14.91
CA THR A 88 -2.94 -1.15 14.87
C THR A 88 -2.37 -1.13 13.47
N LEU A 89 -2.13 0.06 12.92
CA LEU A 89 -1.25 0.24 11.78
C LEU A 89 0.15 0.57 12.30
N LYS A 90 1.14 -0.22 11.95
CA LYS A 90 2.56 0.11 12.14
C LYS A 90 3.19 0.43 10.80
N ALA A 91 3.86 1.56 10.70
CA ALA A 91 4.62 1.95 9.52
C ALA A 91 6.09 2.22 9.91
N TRP A 92 6.89 2.66 8.96
CA TRP A 92 8.29 3.07 9.20
C TRP A 92 8.46 4.11 10.32
N CYS A 93 7.40 4.83 10.66
CA CYS A 93 7.37 5.88 11.71
C CYS A 93 6.82 5.37 13.06
N GLY A 94 6.51 4.08 13.19
CA GLY A 94 5.84 3.52 14.37
C GLY A 94 4.34 3.37 14.19
N SER A 95 3.57 3.52 15.26
CA SER A 95 2.10 3.39 15.20
C SER A 95 1.46 4.61 14.53
N VAL A 96 0.48 4.34 13.69
CA VAL A 96 -0.29 5.33 12.92
C VAL A 96 -1.75 5.21 13.36
N ALA A 97 -2.36 6.33 13.71
CA ALA A 97 -3.76 6.42 14.13
C ALA A 97 -4.66 6.93 12.96
N PRO A 98 -5.97 6.67 13.00
CA PRO A 98 -6.90 7.30 12.07
C PRO A 98 -6.77 8.82 12.10
N GLY A 99 -6.70 9.44 10.93
CA GLY A 99 -6.43 10.86 10.73
C GLY A 99 -4.96 11.21 10.57
N ASP A 100 -4.02 10.37 10.99
CA ASP A 100 -2.59 10.63 10.78
C ASP A 100 -2.28 10.65 9.27
N ILE A 101 -1.38 11.56 8.88
CA ILE A 101 -0.94 11.76 7.51
C ILE A 101 0.54 11.39 7.40
N LEU A 102 0.82 10.47 6.48
CA LEU A 102 2.18 10.03 6.14
C LEU A 102 2.60 10.65 4.82
N VAL A 103 3.78 11.26 4.80
CA VAL A 103 4.41 11.81 3.61
C VAL A 103 5.60 10.96 3.23
N ILE A 104 5.57 10.46 2.02
CA ILE A 104 6.53 9.50 1.48
C ILE A 104 7.16 10.12 0.24
N PRO A 105 8.44 10.53 0.32
CA PRO A 105 9.14 11.14 -0.81
C PRO A 105 9.37 10.17 -1.96
N PRO A 106 9.67 10.68 -3.17
CA PRO A 106 10.02 9.86 -4.32
C PRO A 106 11.14 8.87 -4.01
N GLY A 107 11.02 7.65 -4.52
CA GLY A 107 12.02 6.60 -4.36
C GLY A 107 12.15 6.02 -2.94
N PHE A 108 11.37 6.53 -1.99
CA PHE A 108 11.42 6.00 -0.63
C PHE A 108 10.74 4.63 -0.54
N ASP A 109 11.46 3.71 0.06
CA ASP A 109 11.01 2.36 0.29
C ASP A 109 10.12 2.30 1.55
N HIS A 110 8.85 2.25 1.30
CA HIS A 110 7.80 2.24 2.32
C HIS A 110 7.55 0.83 2.85
N HIS A 111 7.15 0.75 4.12
CA HIS A 111 6.54 -0.44 4.70
C HIS A 111 5.52 -0.09 5.76
N SER A 112 4.48 -0.90 5.76
CA SER A 112 3.40 -0.83 6.72
C SER A 112 2.82 -2.22 6.98
N VAL A 113 2.33 -2.41 8.19
CA VAL A 113 1.64 -3.62 8.64
C VAL A 113 0.30 -3.18 9.21
N TYR A 114 -0.77 -3.59 8.58
CA TYR A 114 -2.13 -3.41 9.04
C TYR A 114 -2.55 -4.68 9.77
N PHE A 115 -2.79 -4.58 11.07
CA PHE A 115 -3.15 -5.74 11.91
C PHE A 115 -4.64 -6.03 11.94
N GLY A 116 -5.44 -5.34 11.14
CA GLY A 116 -6.89 -5.53 11.01
C GLY A 116 -7.45 -4.86 9.77
N PRO A 117 -8.78 -4.83 9.64
CA PRO A 117 -9.47 -4.06 8.62
C PRO A 117 -9.04 -2.60 8.63
N ALA A 118 -8.89 -2.01 7.45
CA ALA A 118 -8.51 -0.62 7.36
C ALA A 118 -9.06 0.07 6.10
N ALA A 119 -9.14 1.40 6.17
CA ALA A 119 -9.37 2.25 5.00
C ALA A 119 -8.30 3.35 4.97
N PHE A 120 -7.79 3.65 3.79
CA PHE A 120 -6.81 4.70 3.58
C PHE A 120 -7.12 5.53 2.34
N ALA A 121 -6.62 6.76 2.34
CA ALA A 121 -6.59 7.63 1.18
C ALA A 121 -5.14 7.88 0.76
N GLY A 122 -4.90 8.02 -0.53
CA GLY A 122 -3.60 8.34 -1.10
C GLY A 122 -3.68 9.44 -2.13
N LEU A 123 -2.68 10.31 -2.13
CA LEU A 123 -2.45 11.37 -3.10
C LEU A 123 -1.04 11.23 -3.65
N SER A 124 -0.89 11.24 -4.97
CA SER A 124 0.42 11.28 -5.66
C SER A 124 0.51 12.56 -6.48
N ILE A 125 1.51 13.38 -6.19
CA ILE A 125 1.66 14.74 -6.71
C ILE A 125 3.14 15.10 -6.85
N ASP A 126 3.45 16.07 -7.70
CA ASP A 126 4.78 16.68 -7.75
C ASP A 126 5.09 17.46 -6.47
N CYS A 127 6.34 17.41 -5.99
CA CYS A 127 6.76 18.08 -4.75
C CYS A 127 6.64 19.59 -4.83
N ILE A 128 6.99 20.20 -5.98
CA ILE A 128 6.95 21.65 -6.19
C ILE A 128 5.49 22.09 -6.25
N GLU A 129 4.65 21.37 -6.99
CA GLU A 129 3.23 21.65 -7.10
C GLU A 129 2.55 21.59 -5.71
N PHE A 130 2.86 20.58 -4.91
CA PHE A 130 2.29 20.45 -3.57
C PHE A 130 2.73 21.59 -2.65
N ALA A 131 4.02 21.94 -2.66
CA ALA A 131 4.57 23.06 -1.87
C ALA A 131 3.89 24.39 -2.20
N LEU A 132 3.68 24.69 -3.49
CA LEU A 132 3.00 25.90 -3.94
C LEU A 132 1.55 26.01 -3.44
N LEU A 133 0.88 24.88 -3.22
CA LEU A 133 -0.53 24.83 -2.76
C LEU A 133 -0.68 24.74 -1.24
N CYS A 134 0.42 24.50 -0.51
CA CYS A 134 0.41 24.51 0.96
C CYS A 134 0.38 25.94 1.57
N GLY A 135 0.41 26.98 0.74
CA GLY A 135 0.33 28.39 1.13
C GLY A 135 1.69 29.07 1.25
N GLU A 136 1.68 30.41 1.29
CA GLU A 136 2.89 31.22 1.40
C GLU A 136 3.38 31.27 2.86
N GLY A 137 4.67 31.06 3.03
CA GLY A 137 5.38 31.23 4.29
C GLY A 137 5.36 29.99 5.20
N GLY A 138 6.52 29.54 5.56
CA GLY A 138 6.73 28.41 6.44
C GLY A 138 7.32 27.16 5.76
N PRO A 139 7.63 26.11 6.54
CA PRO A 139 8.34 24.93 6.00
C PRO A 139 7.55 24.18 4.93
N LEU A 140 6.21 24.27 4.94
CA LEU A 140 5.37 23.51 4.00
C LEU A 140 5.39 24.09 2.58
N SER A 141 5.80 25.38 2.40
CA SER A 141 5.96 26.00 1.09
C SER A 141 7.34 25.74 0.47
N ASP A 142 8.26 25.12 1.20
CA ASP A 142 9.58 24.74 0.71
C ASP A 142 9.52 23.35 0.05
N PRO A 143 9.80 23.22 -1.27
CA PRO A 143 9.86 21.91 -1.92
C PRO A 143 10.86 20.95 -1.29
N ASP A 144 11.98 21.43 -0.75
CA ASP A 144 13.01 20.60 -0.12
C ASP A 144 12.50 19.94 1.18
N PHE A 145 11.52 20.55 1.84
CA PHE A 145 10.86 19.93 2.97
C PHE A 145 10.25 18.58 2.60
N TRP A 146 9.65 18.46 1.42
CA TRP A 146 8.94 17.28 0.94
C TRP A 146 9.86 16.19 0.36
N THR A 147 11.16 16.45 0.27
CA THR A 147 12.16 15.43 -0.08
C THR A 147 12.43 14.44 1.06
N ARG A 148 11.87 14.69 2.23
CA ARG A 148 11.99 13.84 3.42
C ARG A 148 10.64 13.22 3.79
N ARG A 149 10.68 12.08 4.46
CA ARG A 149 9.50 11.44 5.03
C ARG A 149 8.99 12.21 6.25
N HIS A 150 7.69 12.32 6.38
CA HIS A 150 7.07 12.96 7.54
C HIS A 150 5.87 12.17 8.03
N HIS A 151 5.64 12.22 9.33
CA HIS A 151 4.43 11.74 10.00
C HIS A 151 3.79 12.92 10.70
N PHE A 152 2.59 13.25 10.30
CA PHE A 152 1.81 14.34 10.88
C PHE A 152 0.58 13.80 11.59
N ARG A 153 0.33 14.35 12.75
CA ARG A 153 -0.95 14.18 13.47
C ARG A 153 -1.72 15.49 13.41
N PRO A 154 -2.81 15.55 12.63
CA PRO A 154 -3.69 16.72 12.61
C PRO A 154 -4.23 17.05 14.00
N LYS A 155 -4.44 18.33 14.27
CA LYS A 155 -5.09 18.78 15.51
C LYS A 155 -6.59 18.51 15.49
N ASP A 156 -7.19 18.52 14.31
CA ASP A 156 -8.61 18.23 14.14
C ASP A 156 -8.86 16.72 14.21
N PRO A 157 -9.62 16.24 15.21
CA PRO A 157 -9.95 14.82 15.32
C PRO A 157 -10.84 14.31 14.18
N ARG A 158 -11.44 15.20 13.41
CA ARG A 158 -12.28 14.88 12.24
C ARG A 158 -11.50 14.80 10.94
N ALA A 159 -10.17 14.93 10.97
CA ALA A 159 -9.33 14.95 9.77
C ALA A 159 -9.58 13.74 8.87
N ALA A 160 -9.65 12.53 9.43
CA ALA A 160 -9.95 11.31 8.66
C ALA A 160 -11.29 11.40 7.92
N THR A 161 -12.34 11.84 8.63
CA THR A 161 -13.70 11.96 8.08
C THR A 161 -13.78 13.06 7.02
N ASP A 162 -13.13 14.20 7.26
CA ASP A 162 -13.12 15.33 6.30
C ASP A 162 -12.38 14.93 5.01
N ILE A 163 -11.23 14.30 5.11
CA ILE A 163 -10.48 13.79 3.95
C ILE A 163 -11.36 12.80 3.17
N ASP A 164 -11.95 11.83 3.85
CA ASP A 164 -12.78 10.79 3.21
C ASP A 164 -13.99 11.41 2.49
N GLN A 165 -14.74 12.29 3.13
CA GLN A 165 -15.93 12.95 2.56
C GLN A 165 -15.58 13.78 1.32
N ARG A 166 -14.48 14.55 1.37
CA ARG A 166 -14.03 15.37 0.24
C ARG A 166 -13.62 14.51 -0.95
N LEU A 167 -12.85 13.44 -0.71
CA LEU A 167 -12.48 12.52 -1.79
C LEU A 167 -13.68 11.80 -2.37
N GLN A 168 -14.63 11.37 -1.55
CA GLN A 168 -15.87 10.75 -2.02
C GLN A 168 -16.70 11.72 -2.90
N ALA A 169 -16.79 12.99 -2.53
CA ALA A 169 -17.47 14.00 -3.34
C ALA A 169 -16.81 14.16 -4.72
N VAL A 170 -15.46 14.23 -4.76
CA VAL A 170 -14.72 14.31 -6.03
C VAL A 170 -14.90 13.03 -6.86
N PHE A 171 -14.82 11.85 -6.25
CA PHE A 171 -15.07 10.57 -6.95
C PHE A 171 -16.49 10.50 -7.51
N ALA A 172 -17.50 10.96 -6.76
CA ALA A 172 -18.88 10.96 -7.20
C ALA A 172 -19.11 11.92 -8.39
N ASP A 173 -18.39 13.04 -8.44
CA ASP A 173 -18.45 13.97 -9.58
C ASP A 173 -17.74 13.37 -10.81
N LEU A 174 -16.57 12.78 -10.64
CA LEU A 174 -15.84 12.11 -11.71
C LEU A 174 -16.61 10.93 -12.31
N ALA A 175 -17.30 10.14 -11.48
CA ALA A 175 -18.07 8.98 -11.92
C ALA A 175 -19.26 9.37 -12.83
N LYS A 176 -19.72 10.61 -12.80
CA LYS A 176 -20.86 11.12 -13.59
C LYS A 176 -20.45 11.71 -14.93
N ARG A 177 -19.15 11.90 -15.18
CA ARG A 177 -18.63 12.67 -16.31
C ARG A 177 -17.75 11.79 -17.20
N GLU A 178 -18.00 11.79 -18.50
CA GLU A 178 -17.11 11.15 -19.48
C GLU A 178 -15.87 12.01 -19.80
N ALA A 179 -16.02 13.33 -19.70
CA ALA A 179 -14.93 14.29 -19.92
C ALA A 179 -15.06 15.49 -19.00
N LEU A 180 -13.94 16.08 -18.65
CA LEU A 180 -13.85 17.28 -17.83
C LEU A 180 -13.45 18.49 -18.69
N ALA A 181 -14.16 19.60 -18.53
CA ALA A 181 -13.66 20.88 -19.00
C ALA A 181 -12.40 21.28 -18.21
N PRO A 182 -11.43 22.01 -18.82
CA PRO A 182 -10.19 22.39 -18.14
C PRO A 182 -10.40 23.10 -16.79
N SER A 183 -11.37 23.99 -16.69
CA SER A 183 -11.71 24.69 -15.45
C SER A 183 -12.25 23.77 -14.37
N SER A 184 -13.07 22.78 -14.75
CA SER A 184 -13.57 21.75 -13.83
C SER A 184 -12.45 20.83 -13.35
N ALA A 185 -11.54 20.46 -14.24
CA ALA A 185 -10.37 19.65 -13.89
C ALA A 185 -9.47 20.39 -12.89
N ASP A 186 -9.19 21.69 -13.11
CA ASP A 186 -8.39 22.47 -12.17
C ASP A 186 -9.08 22.63 -10.80
N TYR A 187 -10.38 22.85 -10.80
CA TYR A 187 -11.17 22.92 -9.56
C TYR A 187 -11.10 21.59 -8.77
N LEU A 188 -11.37 20.44 -9.42
CA LEU A 188 -11.33 19.15 -8.75
C LEU A 188 -9.93 18.80 -8.26
N ARG A 189 -8.90 19.12 -9.03
CA ARG A 189 -7.51 18.95 -8.63
C ARG A 189 -7.19 19.70 -7.34
N ARG A 190 -7.60 20.98 -7.25
CA ARG A 190 -7.44 21.79 -6.03
C ARG A 190 -8.20 21.20 -4.84
N CYS A 191 -9.45 20.77 -5.03
CA CYS A 191 -10.25 20.14 -3.98
C CYS A 191 -9.56 18.91 -3.38
N VAL A 192 -8.96 18.07 -4.23
CA VAL A 192 -8.20 16.88 -3.77
C VAL A 192 -6.97 17.28 -2.97
N ILE A 193 -6.18 18.22 -3.46
CA ILE A 193 -4.96 18.67 -2.78
C ILE A 193 -5.30 19.32 -1.44
N GLU A 194 -6.29 20.20 -1.42
CA GLU A 194 -6.75 20.86 -0.21
C GLU A 194 -7.31 19.89 0.83
N ALA A 195 -7.89 18.75 0.41
CA ALA A 195 -8.36 17.73 1.33
C ALA A 195 -7.25 17.22 2.25
N PHE A 196 -6.00 17.17 1.77
CA PHE A 196 -4.83 16.79 2.57
C PHE A 196 -4.11 18.01 3.18
N ALA A 197 -3.84 19.02 2.37
CA ALA A 197 -3.00 20.18 2.74
C ALA A 197 -3.54 20.94 3.96
N ARG A 198 -4.84 21.15 4.03
CA ARG A 198 -5.49 21.87 5.15
C ARG A 198 -5.24 21.24 6.52
N HIS A 199 -5.08 19.91 6.56
CA HIS A 199 -4.81 19.18 7.79
C HIS A 199 -3.33 19.13 8.17
N LEU A 200 -2.43 19.58 7.29
CA LEU A 200 -1.01 19.70 7.56
C LEU A 200 -0.65 21.02 8.23
N SER A 201 -1.39 22.09 7.91
CA SER A 201 -1.21 23.40 8.54
C SER A 201 -1.56 23.30 10.04
N GLY A 202 -0.56 23.54 10.88
CA GLY A 202 -0.69 23.44 12.32
C GLY A 202 -0.74 22.00 12.88
N ALA A 203 -0.59 20.96 12.07
CA ALA A 203 -0.44 19.60 12.55
C ALA A 203 0.82 19.43 13.40
N THR A 204 0.77 18.52 14.36
CA THR A 204 1.97 18.12 15.09
C THR A 204 2.81 17.19 14.21
N LYS A 205 4.00 17.62 13.87
CA LYS A 205 4.99 16.75 13.21
C LYS A 205 5.52 15.78 14.29
N LEU A 206 5.17 14.52 14.14
CA LEU A 206 5.69 13.49 15.03
C LEU A 206 7.14 13.20 14.65
N ALA A 207 8.00 13.06 15.66
CA ALA A 207 9.35 12.61 15.42
C ALA A 207 9.28 11.27 14.70
N ALA A 208 9.94 11.14 13.55
CA ALA A 208 10.12 9.83 12.94
C ALA A 208 10.83 8.98 14.01
N SER A 209 10.08 8.09 14.64
CA SER A 209 10.64 7.22 15.65
C SER A 209 11.79 6.46 14.99
N THR A 210 12.98 6.70 15.44
CA THR A 210 14.25 5.99 15.24
C THR A 210 14.60 5.63 13.78
N PRO A 211 15.89 5.61 13.40
CA PRO A 211 16.32 4.99 12.16
C PRO A 211 15.62 3.63 12.03
N VAL A 212 15.19 3.29 10.82
CA VAL A 212 14.48 2.02 10.49
C VAL A 212 14.98 0.93 11.41
N ALA A 213 14.10 0.45 12.33
CA ALA A 213 14.51 -0.47 13.37
C ALA A 213 15.32 -1.61 12.75
N PRO A 214 16.47 -2.01 13.29
CA PRO A 214 17.32 -3.06 12.70
C PRO A 214 16.53 -4.33 12.36
N ALA A 215 15.50 -4.64 13.15
CA ALA A 215 14.57 -5.73 12.91
C ALA A 215 13.85 -5.60 11.57
N LEU A 216 13.38 -4.41 11.24
CA LEU A 216 12.65 -4.17 9.98
C LEU A 216 13.57 -4.30 8.75
N LYS A 217 14.82 -3.88 8.87
CA LYS A 217 15.83 -4.08 7.81
C LYS A 217 16.06 -5.58 7.55
N ILE A 218 16.18 -6.37 8.60
CA ILE A 218 16.34 -7.83 8.51
C ILE A 218 15.12 -8.47 7.83
N VAL A 219 13.91 -8.12 8.25
CA VAL A 219 12.68 -8.63 7.64
C VAL A 219 12.64 -8.30 6.15
N LYS A 220 12.97 -7.07 5.78
CA LYS A 220 12.99 -6.63 4.40
C LYS A 220 14.03 -7.35 3.55
N GLU A 221 15.24 -7.52 4.05
CA GLU A 221 16.29 -8.27 3.34
C GLU A 221 15.87 -9.73 3.13
N ALA A 222 15.18 -10.33 4.12
CA ALA A 222 14.59 -11.66 3.97
C ALA A 222 13.50 -11.69 2.90
N GLU A 223 12.62 -10.69 2.86
CA GLU A 223 11.59 -10.55 1.82
C GLU A 223 12.20 -10.41 0.43
N ASN A 224 13.20 -9.56 0.29
CA ASN A 224 13.89 -9.34 -0.99
C ASN A 224 14.56 -10.63 -1.49
N TYR A 225 15.18 -11.39 -0.58
CA TYR A 225 15.77 -12.69 -0.93
C TYR A 225 14.73 -13.68 -1.46
N VAL A 226 13.56 -13.75 -0.83
CA VAL A 226 12.45 -14.61 -1.27
C VAL A 226 11.83 -14.14 -2.59
N ASN A 227 11.71 -12.82 -2.79
CA ASN A 227 11.16 -12.26 -4.02
C ASN A 227 12.01 -12.57 -5.26
N GLN A 228 13.32 -12.75 -5.09
CA GLN A 228 14.21 -13.16 -6.18
C GLN A 228 14.02 -14.63 -6.60
N GLN A 229 13.32 -15.42 -5.80
CA GLN A 229 13.14 -16.86 -6.01
C GLN A 229 11.69 -17.29 -5.71
N PRO A 230 10.67 -16.73 -6.38
CA PRO A 230 9.26 -16.91 -6.03
C PRO A 230 8.79 -18.37 -6.15
N HIS A 231 9.38 -19.16 -7.05
CA HIS A 231 9.05 -20.56 -7.29
C HIS A 231 9.77 -21.55 -6.37
N ARG A 232 10.64 -21.08 -5.49
CA ARG A 232 11.42 -21.92 -4.60
C ARG A 232 11.02 -21.77 -3.12
N ALA A 233 10.89 -22.90 -2.43
CA ALA A 233 10.74 -22.89 -0.98
C ALA A 233 12.07 -22.54 -0.32
N VAL A 234 12.19 -21.32 0.19
CA VAL A 234 13.39 -20.88 0.93
C VAL A 234 13.36 -21.42 2.35
N HIS A 235 14.43 -22.10 2.76
CA HIS A 235 14.56 -22.63 4.12
C HIS A 235 15.12 -21.59 5.10
N ILE A 236 14.67 -21.64 6.35
CA ILE A 236 15.09 -20.69 7.39
C ILE A 236 16.62 -20.68 7.62
N SER A 237 17.28 -21.83 7.55
CA SER A 237 18.74 -21.89 7.70
C SER A 237 19.47 -21.14 6.58
N GLU A 238 18.93 -21.16 5.38
CA GLU A 238 19.44 -20.43 4.23
C GLU A 238 19.35 -18.91 4.45
N LEU A 239 18.18 -18.44 4.92
CA LEU A 239 18.03 -17.02 5.29
C LEU A 239 18.97 -16.61 6.42
N CYS A 240 19.14 -17.45 7.44
CA CYS A 240 20.09 -17.18 8.52
C CYS A 240 21.53 -17.06 8.00
N SER A 241 21.92 -17.95 7.09
CA SER A 241 23.25 -17.91 6.46
C SER A 241 23.43 -16.66 5.60
N TYR A 242 22.45 -16.33 4.76
CA TYR A 242 22.46 -15.15 3.90
C TYR A 242 22.56 -13.85 4.72
N LEU A 243 21.72 -13.72 5.76
CA LEU A 243 21.65 -12.54 6.62
C LEU A 243 22.74 -12.52 7.70
N LYS A 244 23.52 -13.59 7.84
CA LYS A 244 24.56 -13.76 8.89
C LYS A 244 24.04 -13.57 10.31
N ILE A 245 22.83 -14.08 10.60
CA ILE A 245 22.18 -13.98 11.91
C ILE A 245 21.71 -15.35 12.41
N SER A 246 21.49 -15.45 13.72
CA SER A 246 20.94 -16.66 14.33
C SER A 246 19.43 -16.83 14.03
N ARG A 247 18.94 -18.08 14.10
CA ARG A 247 17.48 -18.35 14.02
C ARG A 247 16.68 -17.58 15.07
N ARG A 248 17.22 -17.44 16.29
CA ARG A 248 16.60 -16.69 17.39
C ARG A 248 16.46 -15.21 17.02
N THR A 249 17.50 -14.61 16.45
CA THR A 249 17.49 -13.22 16.01
C THR A 249 16.46 -13.03 14.88
N LEU A 250 16.47 -13.90 13.88
CA LEU A 250 15.51 -13.86 12.77
C LEU A 250 14.07 -13.95 13.29
N HIS A 251 13.79 -14.91 14.19
CA HIS A 251 12.45 -15.09 14.75
C HIS A 251 11.98 -13.83 15.49
N ARG A 252 12.83 -13.29 16.36
CA ARG A 252 12.52 -12.06 17.11
C ARG A 252 12.24 -10.88 16.18
N CYS A 253 13.03 -10.69 15.11
CA CYS A 253 12.81 -9.61 14.17
C CYS A 253 11.44 -9.71 13.46
N PHE A 254 11.03 -10.92 13.09
CA PHE A 254 9.74 -11.15 12.47
C PHE A 254 8.58 -10.95 13.46
N GLU A 255 8.69 -11.47 14.69
CA GLU A 255 7.68 -11.27 15.74
C GLU A 255 7.51 -9.78 16.09
N ASP A 256 8.62 -9.06 16.32
CA ASP A 256 8.59 -7.62 16.67
C ASP A 256 7.97 -6.76 15.55
N THR A 257 8.20 -7.15 14.29
CA THR A 257 7.80 -6.37 13.11
C THR A 257 6.41 -6.76 12.62
N LEU A 258 6.13 -8.08 12.52
CA LEU A 258 4.95 -8.62 11.83
C LEU A 258 3.96 -9.31 12.77
N GLY A 259 4.32 -9.52 14.04
CA GLY A 259 3.51 -10.27 14.99
C GLY A 259 3.42 -11.76 14.68
N MET A 260 4.35 -12.30 13.87
CA MET A 260 4.39 -13.72 13.52
C MET A 260 5.81 -14.18 13.21
N GLY A 261 6.06 -15.49 13.36
CA GLY A 261 7.35 -16.07 13.06
C GLY A 261 7.66 -16.15 11.55
N PRO A 262 8.95 -16.22 11.17
CA PRO A 262 9.40 -16.20 9.78
C PRO A 262 8.83 -17.34 8.93
N CYS A 263 8.72 -18.57 9.46
CA CYS A 263 8.14 -19.69 8.71
C CYS A 263 6.69 -19.45 8.30
N THR A 264 5.89 -18.84 9.19
CA THR A 264 4.48 -18.51 8.92
C THR A 264 4.39 -17.44 7.87
N PHE A 265 5.18 -16.36 8.01
CA PHE A 265 5.19 -15.26 7.04
C PHE A 265 5.62 -15.73 5.64
N LEU A 266 6.71 -16.50 5.55
CA LEU A 266 7.20 -17.03 4.27
C LEU A 266 6.19 -17.95 3.59
N ARG A 267 5.45 -18.75 4.37
CA ARG A 267 4.36 -19.56 3.86
C ARG A 267 3.21 -18.70 3.35
N HIS A 268 2.77 -17.66 4.09
CA HIS A 268 1.73 -16.74 3.64
C HIS A 268 2.13 -16.03 2.34
N LYS A 269 3.36 -15.55 2.27
CA LYS A 269 3.89 -14.90 1.08
C LYS A 269 3.86 -15.84 -0.14
N ARG A 270 4.28 -17.09 0.03
CA ARG A 270 4.26 -18.09 -1.03
C ARG A 270 2.82 -18.46 -1.43
N LEU A 271 1.89 -18.57 -0.47
CA LEU A 271 0.46 -18.74 -0.77
C LEU A 271 -0.10 -17.54 -1.56
N CYS A 272 0.34 -16.32 -1.28
CA CYS A 272 -0.03 -15.15 -2.07
C CYS A 272 0.47 -15.23 -3.52
N PHE A 273 1.67 -15.76 -3.76
CA PHE A 273 2.14 -16.01 -5.13
C PHE A 273 1.26 -17.03 -5.85
N VAL A 274 0.93 -18.15 -5.20
CA VAL A 274 0.00 -19.16 -5.76
C VAL A 274 -1.36 -18.53 -6.05
N HIS A 275 -1.91 -17.75 -5.13
CA HIS A 275 -3.20 -17.08 -5.31
C HIS A 275 -3.18 -16.18 -6.56
N SER A 276 -2.15 -15.36 -6.71
CA SER A 276 -1.98 -14.49 -7.88
C SER A 276 -1.81 -15.29 -9.19
N ALA A 277 -1.10 -16.45 -9.14
CA ALA A 277 -0.93 -17.31 -10.30
C ALA A 277 -2.27 -17.96 -10.71
N LEU A 278 -3.02 -18.50 -9.74
CA LEU A 278 -4.35 -19.11 -9.99
C LEU A 278 -5.33 -18.11 -10.64
N ARG A 279 -5.36 -16.88 -10.16
CA ARG A 279 -6.24 -15.83 -10.72
C ARG A 279 -5.89 -15.43 -12.16
N ARG A 280 -4.63 -15.60 -12.58
CA ARG A 280 -4.18 -15.28 -13.96
C ARG A 280 -4.29 -16.47 -14.89
N SER A 281 -4.58 -17.64 -14.37
CA SER A 281 -4.58 -18.88 -15.13
C SER A 281 -5.94 -19.17 -15.76
N ASP A 282 -5.92 -19.84 -16.91
CA ASP A 282 -7.12 -20.33 -17.59
C ASP A 282 -7.61 -21.63 -16.91
N PRO A 283 -8.84 -21.65 -16.33
CA PRO A 283 -9.38 -22.82 -15.66
C PRO A 283 -9.48 -24.08 -16.56
N GLY A 284 -9.61 -23.88 -17.87
CA GLY A 284 -9.70 -24.99 -18.84
C GLY A 284 -8.36 -25.64 -19.20
N LYS A 285 -7.23 -25.02 -18.81
CA LYS A 285 -5.88 -25.47 -19.22
C LYS A 285 -4.92 -25.70 -18.05
N THR A 286 -5.30 -25.28 -16.85
CA THR A 286 -4.37 -25.25 -15.72
C THR A 286 -4.92 -26.08 -14.58
N LEU A 287 -4.07 -26.91 -13.97
CA LEU A 287 -4.42 -27.64 -12.76
C LEU A 287 -3.88 -26.90 -11.53
N VAL A 288 -4.68 -26.85 -10.48
CA VAL A 288 -4.26 -26.31 -9.17
C VAL A 288 -3.00 -26.99 -8.65
N THR A 289 -2.87 -28.30 -8.89
CA THR A 289 -1.73 -29.13 -8.48
C THR A 289 -0.43 -28.67 -9.12
N ASP A 290 -0.47 -28.30 -10.39
CA ASP A 290 0.70 -27.89 -11.14
C ASP A 290 1.23 -26.55 -10.60
N ILE A 291 0.34 -25.56 -10.43
CA ILE A 291 0.70 -24.28 -9.81
C ILE A 291 1.22 -24.49 -8.38
N ALA A 292 0.53 -25.28 -7.55
CA ALA A 292 0.99 -25.52 -6.19
C ALA A 292 2.40 -26.13 -6.16
N THR A 293 2.66 -27.10 -7.04
CA THR A 293 3.96 -27.77 -7.15
C THR A 293 5.05 -26.81 -7.66
N GLU A 294 4.73 -25.98 -8.65
CA GLU A 294 5.64 -24.94 -9.17
C GLU A 294 6.11 -24.00 -8.06
N PHE A 295 5.24 -23.65 -7.13
CA PHE A 295 5.60 -22.81 -5.96
C PHE A 295 6.10 -23.62 -4.75
N GLY A 296 6.47 -24.91 -4.94
CA GLY A 296 7.13 -25.74 -3.95
C GLY A 296 6.20 -26.30 -2.86
N PHE A 297 4.91 -26.47 -3.13
CA PHE A 297 3.98 -27.18 -2.26
C PHE A 297 3.89 -28.65 -2.70
N ILE A 298 4.56 -29.53 -1.97
CA ILE A 298 4.63 -30.98 -2.27
C ILE A 298 3.44 -31.72 -1.65
N GLU A 299 3.04 -31.36 -0.44
CA GLU A 299 1.92 -31.97 0.30
C GLU A 299 0.60 -31.28 -0.05
N LEU A 300 -0.06 -31.67 -1.13
CA LEU A 300 -1.22 -30.99 -1.70
C LEU A 300 -2.43 -30.90 -0.75
N GLY A 301 -2.65 -31.92 0.09
CA GLY A 301 -3.72 -31.89 1.10
C GLY A 301 -3.48 -30.81 2.16
N ARG A 302 -2.24 -30.71 2.64
CA ARG A 302 -1.83 -29.66 3.60
C ARG A 302 -1.85 -28.28 2.97
N PHE A 303 -1.41 -28.18 1.72
CA PHE A 303 -1.50 -26.94 0.95
C PHE A 303 -2.94 -26.43 0.87
N SER A 304 -3.91 -27.26 0.48
CA SER A 304 -5.32 -26.87 0.37
C SER A 304 -5.90 -26.36 1.69
N GLN A 305 -5.53 -27.00 2.81
CA GLN A 305 -5.95 -26.55 4.14
C GLN A 305 -5.31 -25.21 4.53
N GLN A 306 -4.02 -25.03 4.26
CA GLN A 306 -3.30 -23.79 4.54
C GLN A 306 -3.83 -22.63 3.67
N TYR A 307 -4.12 -22.91 2.40
CA TYR A 307 -4.69 -21.96 1.46
C TYR A 307 -6.07 -21.48 1.94
N ARG A 308 -6.97 -22.42 2.24
CA ARG A 308 -8.30 -22.12 2.79
C ARG A 308 -8.21 -21.36 4.12
N GLY A 309 -7.28 -21.74 4.99
CA GLY A 309 -7.04 -21.06 6.26
C GLY A 309 -6.64 -19.59 6.09
N LEU A 310 -5.85 -19.28 5.05
CA LEU A 310 -5.41 -17.91 4.79
C LEU A 310 -6.48 -17.10 4.02
N PHE A 311 -7.03 -17.65 2.93
CA PHE A 311 -7.88 -16.89 2.01
C PHE A 311 -9.39 -17.10 2.24
N GLY A 312 -9.79 -18.04 3.10
CA GLY A 312 -11.19 -18.36 3.35
C GLY A 312 -11.89 -19.09 2.21
N GLU A 313 -11.15 -19.53 1.19
CA GLU A 313 -11.63 -20.26 0.01
C GLU A 313 -10.64 -21.35 -0.40
N TYR A 314 -11.08 -22.33 -1.17
CA TYR A 314 -10.20 -23.35 -1.71
C TYR A 314 -9.48 -22.88 -2.98
N PRO A 315 -8.30 -23.45 -3.32
CA PRO A 315 -7.55 -23.06 -4.51
C PRO A 315 -8.34 -23.19 -5.81
N HIS A 316 -9.19 -24.20 -5.94
CA HIS A 316 -10.01 -24.40 -7.14
C HIS A 316 -11.11 -23.32 -7.30
N GLU A 317 -11.59 -22.73 -6.19
CA GLU A 317 -12.55 -21.63 -6.23
C GLU A 317 -11.90 -20.34 -6.71
N THR A 318 -10.59 -20.16 -6.47
CA THR A 318 -9.81 -19.04 -6.97
C THR A 318 -9.54 -19.18 -8.48
N LEU A 319 -9.19 -20.38 -8.95
CA LEU A 319 -8.94 -20.67 -10.37
C LEU A 319 -10.19 -20.45 -11.24
N GLY A 320 -11.38 -20.58 -10.68
CA GLY A 320 -12.65 -20.39 -11.40
C GLY A 320 -13.13 -18.95 -11.52
N ARG A 321 -12.34 -17.97 -11.00
CA ARG A 321 -12.66 -16.54 -10.97
C ARG A 321 -11.74 -15.77 -11.90
#